data_aff1c5b96e6b5f2ecf523a338bb1c108
#
_entry.id   aff1c5b96e6b5f2ecf523a338bb1c108
#
_cell.length_a   1.000
_cell.length_b   1.000
_cell.length_c   1.000
_cell.angle_alpha   90.00
_cell.angle_beta   90.00
_cell.angle_gamma   90.00
#
_symmetry.space_group_name_H-M   'P 1'
#
loop_
_entity.id
_entity.type
_entity.pdbx_description
1 polymer ?
#
loop_
_entity_poly.entity_id
_entity_poly.type
_entity_poly.pdbx_seq_one_letter_code
_entity_poly.pdbx_strand_id
1 'polypeptide(L)'
;MRNDKKASSENYSFIKETIKEQPTDRKRLAGKFLTAAVCGVIFGACAAGTMALIVPKALERFGTAPDQKAVVTLTPSVKAEQVTPTPEATEQEKTSASTAWQNDLSDGMSQIAEEPRRALVRISAAGEDSDLLDDSFLEYGDEEGFVFLKNSEAFYILTVSDQMQEADKFTVTFSDGTVTDGILCKKDLRTGFFVIKVPFTSVDEETQEKIPAAPLVAADDMKQTESVIAIGSPSGDYDSLMGGTITSVTGTLKVADEEYGMLTTDMVGSEEGGGILLNSSGEVAGIIWNQEEDRTNVIRAVETAQLRPLLESMANGEDICYIGI
;
A
#
# COMPACT_ATOMS: atom_id res chain seq x y z
N MET A 1 -23.79 -60.04 72.05
CA MET A 1 -24.93 -60.58 71.25
C MET A 1 -24.64 -60.02 69.82
N ARG A 2 -24.07 -60.93 68.99
CA ARG A 2 -24.72 -61.72 67.92
C ARG A 2 -25.45 -60.80 66.94
N ASN A 3 -25.04 -60.68 65.67
CA ASN A 3 -25.15 -61.80 64.73
C ASN A 3 -24.41 -61.49 63.42
N ASP A 4 -23.72 -62.47 62.92
CA ASP A 4 -23.16 -62.57 61.56
C ASP A 4 -24.26 -62.54 60.48
N LYS A 5 -23.94 -61.94 59.33
CA LYS A 5 -24.47 -62.39 58.05
C LYS A 5 -23.45 -62.31 56.93
N LYS A 6 -23.00 -63.51 56.56
CA LYS A 6 -22.33 -63.84 55.32
C LYS A 6 -23.06 -63.24 54.10
N ALA A 7 -22.37 -62.57 53.19
CA ALA A 7 -22.82 -62.38 51.83
C ALA A 7 -21.92 -63.17 50.90
N SER A 8 -22.53 -63.99 50.12
CA SER A 8 -21.97 -64.92 49.15
C SER A 8 -21.31 -64.20 47.96
N SER A 9 -20.14 -64.68 47.59
CA SER A 9 -19.47 -64.33 46.37
C SER A 9 -20.18 -64.96 45.18
N GLU A 10 -20.83 -64.20 44.34
CA GLU A 10 -21.26 -64.62 43.02
C GLU A 10 -20.08 -64.65 42.05
N ASN A 11 -19.74 -65.82 41.56
CA ASN A 11 -18.80 -66.11 40.52
C ASN A 11 -19.40 -65.64 39.17
N TYR A 12 -18.95 -64.54 38.61
CA TYR A 12 -19.20 -64.17 37.22
C TYR A 12 -18.23 -64.92 36.31
N SER A 13 -18.76 -65.90 35.57
CA SER A 13 -18.06 -66.62 34.50
C SER A 13 -17.97 -65.69 33.26
N PHE A 14 -16.78 -65.20 32.97
CA PHE A 14 -16.52 -64.47 31.71
C PHE A 14 -16.51 -65.47 30.55
N ILE A 15 -17.42 -65.30 29.59
CA ILE A 15 -17.48 -66.08 28.35
C ILE A 15 -16.22 -65.70 27.54
N LYS A 16 -15.36 -66.71 27.34
CA LYS A 16 -14.16 -66.58 26.53
C LYS A 16 -14.57 -66.70 25.05
N GLU A 17 -14.77 -65.55 24.38
CA GLU A 17 -15.06 -65.57 22.96
C GLU A 17 -13.78 -65.95 22.19
N THR A 18 -13.78 -67.08 21.53
CA THR A 18 -12.68 -67.52 20.68
C THR A 18 -12.90 -66.96 19.29
N ILE A 19 -12.18 -65.88 18.94
CA ILE A 19 -12.21 -65.35 17.59
C ILE A 19 -11.53 -66.36 16.65
N LYS A 20 -12.33 -66.97 15.79
CA LYS A 20 -11.85 -67.87 14.75
C LYS A 20 -11.33 -67.04 13.58
N GLU A 21 -10.00 -66.89 13.46
CA GLU A 21 -9.38 -66.27 12.31
C GLU A 21 -9.73 -67.03 11.03
N GLN A 22 -10.47 -66.38 10.12
CA GLN A 22 -10.72 -66.95 8.80
C GLN A 22 -9.47 -66.78 7.94
N PRO A 23 -9.01 -67.83 7.26
CA PRO A 23 -7.87 -67.72 6.36
C PRO A 23 -8.21 -66.83 5.19
N THR A 24 -7.55 -65.68 5.11
CA THR A 24 -7.67 -64.74 4.00
C THR A 24 -7.12 -65.36 2.72
N ASP A 25 -8.00 -65.64 1.79
CA ASP A 25 -7.65 -66.20 0.49
C ASP A 25 -6.95 -65.11 -0.36
N ARG A 26 -5.61 -65.12 -0.35
CA ARG A 26 -4.76 -64.11 -1.01
C ARG A 26 -5.04 -63.97 -2.50
N LYS A 27 -5.54 -65.03 -3.18
CA LYS A 27 -5.93 -64.97 -4.60
C LYS A 27 -7.20 -64.17 -4.84
N ARG A 28 -8.20 -64.23 -3.94
CA ARG A 28 -9.42 -63.42 -4.00
C ARG A 28 -9.15 -61.98 -3.65
N LEU A 29 -8.22 -61.72 -2.74
CA LEU A 29 -7.82 -60.36 -2.39
C LEU A 29 -7.08 -59.68 -3.55
N ALA A 30 -6.15 -60.37 -4.19
CA ALA A 30 -5.41 -59.87 -5.37
C ALA A 30 -6.36 -59.54 -6.55
N GLY A 31 -7.40 -60.37 -6.77
CA GLY A 31 -8.41 -60.09 -7.79
C GLY A 31 -9.23 -58.82 -7.51
N LYS A 32 -9.55 -58.56 -6.24
CA LYS A 32 -10.26 -57.32 -5.86
C LYS A 32 -9.40 -56.09 -6.00
N PHE A 33 -8.11 -56.18 -5.70
CA PHE A 33 -7.17 -55.07 -5.94
C PHE A 33 -6.96 -54.80 -7.42
N LEU A 34 -6.87 -55.85 -8.25
CA LEU A 34 -6.73 -55.68 -9.68
C LEU A 34 -7.98 -55.01 -10.31
N THR A 35 -9.19 -55.43 -9.92
CA THR A 35 -10.42 -54.78 -10.37
C THR A 35 -10.54 -53.33 -9.91
N ALA A 36 -10.17 -53.03 -8.67
CA ALA A 36 -10.16 -51.65 -8.17
C ALA A 36 -9.15 -50.76 -8.94
N ALA A 37 -7.96 -51.27 -9.26
CA ALA A 37 -6.96 -50.57 -10.04
C ALA A 37 -7.44 -50.27 -11.47
N VAL A 38 -8.04 -51.25 -12.14
CA VAL A 38 -8.62 -51.08 -13.50
C VAL A 38 -9.75 -50.05 -13.50
N CYS A 39 -10.67 -50.10 -12.51
CA CYS A 39 -11.72 -49.12 -12.36
C CYS A 39 -11.16 -47.70 -12.09
N GLY A 40 -10.10 -47.58 -11.28
CA GLY A 40 -9.43 -46.32 -11.02
C GLY A 40 -8.80 -45.68 -12.27
N VAL A 41 -8.17 -46.48 -13.12
CA VAL A 41 -7.61 -46.02 -14.38
C VAL A 41 -8.71 -45.56 -15.37
N ILE A 42 -9.81 -46.32 -15.48
CA ILE A 42 -10.93 -45.94 -16.34
C ILE A 42 -11.57 -44.64 -15.84
N PHE A 43 -11.76 -44.50 -14.53
CA PHE A 43 -12.35 -43.31 -13.93
C PHE A 43 -11.44 -42.08 -14.11
N GLY A 44 -10.13 -42.25 -13.92
CA GLY A 44 -9.12 -41.21 -14.16
C GLY A 44 -9.07 -40.76 -15.63
N ALA A 45 -9.12 -41.67 -16.57
CA ALA A 45 -9.15 -41.35 -18.00
C ALA A 45 -10.44 -40.64 -18.40
N CYS A 46 -11.60 -41.03 -17.88
CA CYS A 46 -12.87 -40.35 -18.12
C CYS A 46 -12.88 -38.93 -17.50
N ALA A 47 -12.35 -38.76 -16.29
CA ALA A 47 -12.26 -37.46 -15.61
C ALA A 47 -11.31 -36.51 -16.36
N ALA A 48 -10.15 -37.03 -16.79
CA ALA A 48 -9.19 -36.22 -17.58
C ALA A 48 -9.78 -35.83 -18.95
N GLY A 49 -10.48 -36.74 -19.63
CA GLY A 49 -11.13 -36.48 -20.91
C GLY A 49 -12.27 -35.47 -20.81
N THR A 50 -13.07 -35.52 -19.74
CA THR A 50 -14.14 -34.54 -19.52
C THR A 50 -13.58 -33.15 -19.17
N MET A 51 -12.50 -33.09 -18.35
CA MET A 51 -11.80 -31.84 -18.07
C MET A 51 -11.21 -31.19 -19.34
N ALA A 52 -10.55 -31.99 -20.20
CA ALA A 52 -9.95 -31.48 -21.41
C ALA A 52 -10.96 -30.98 -22.48
N LEU A 53 -12.19 -31.51 -22.48
CA LEU A 53 -13.23 -31.13 -23.43
C LEU A 53 -14.21 -30.07 -22.92
N ILE A 54 -14.45 -30.02 -21.61
CA ILE A 54 -15.46 -29.13 -21.01
C ILE A 54 -14.84 -27.81 -20.55
N VAL A 55 -13.62 -27.84 -19.99
CA VAL A 55 -12.95 -26.64 -19.45
C VAL A 55 -12.72 -25.57 -20.55
N PRO A 56 -12.20 -25.88 -21.75
CA PRO A 56 -12.03 -24.86 -22.77
C PRO A 56 -13.36 -24.23 -23.22
N LYS A 57 -14.41 -25.06 -23.38
CA LYS A 57 -15.74 -24.56 -23.78
C LYS A 57 -16.48 -23.84 -22.66
N ALA A 58 -16.23 -24.19 -21.43
CA ALA A 58 -16.77 -23.47 -20.26
C ALA A 58 -16.07 -22.11 -20.09
N LEU A 59 -14.75 -22.02 -20.30
CA LEU A 59 -13.99 -20.77 -20.30
C LEU A 59 -14.42 -19.84 -21.43
N GLU A 60 -14.75 -20.36 -22.63
CA GLU A 60 -15.29 -19.54 -23.72
C GLU A 60 -16.74 -19.05 -23.50
N ARG A 61 -17.52 -19.75 -22.69
CA ARG A 61 -18.95 -19.46 -22.50
C ARG A 61 -19.28 -18.76 -21.19
N PHE A 62 -18.44 -18.90 -20.17
CA PHE A 62 -18.58 -18.28 -18.86
C PHE A 62 -17.36 -17.40 -18.53
N GLY A 63 -16.65 -16.93 -19.57
CA GLY A 63 -15.42 -16.18 -19.53
C GLY A 63 -15.40 -15.06 -18.50
N THR A 64 -15.22 -15.49 -17.27
CA THR A 64 -14.58 -14.70 -16.23
C THR A 64 -13.54 -15.64 -15.63
N ALA A 65 -12.31 -15.58 -16.15
CA ALA A 65 -11.18 -15.88 -15.29
C ALA A 65 -11.41 -15.08 -14.00
N PRO A 66 -11.21 -15.65 -12.81
CA PRO A 66 -11.17 -14.82 -11.63
C PRO A 66 -10.12 -13.75 -11.92
N ASP A 67 -10.55 -12.49 -11.91
CA ASP A 67 -9.68 -11.33 -11.95
C ASP A 67 -8.57 -11.62 -10.93
N GLN A 68 -7.40 -12.02 -11.44
CA GLN A 68 -6.21 -11.99 -10.62
C GLN A 68 -5.95 -10.49 -10.46
N LYS A 69 -6.56 -9.92 -9.42
CA LYS A 69 -6.19 -8.58 -8.95
C LYS A 69 -4.67 -8.60 -8.87
N ALA A 70 -4.03 -7.77 -9.71
CA ALA A 70 -2.59 -7.64 -9.66
C ALA A 70 -2.23 -7.25 -8.24
N VAL A 71 -1.55 -8.14 -7.52
CA VAL A 71 -1.12 -7.88 -6.15
C VAL A 71 -0.09 -6.76 -6.22
N VAL A 72 -0.42 -5.66 -5.57
CA VAL A 72 0.47 -4.51 -5.46
C VAL A 72 1.58 -4.86 -4.49
N THR A 73 2.84 -4.76 -4.95
CA THR A 73 4.03 -4.95 -4.11
C THR A 73 4.99 -3.79 -4.36
N LEU A 74 5.36 -3.09 -3.30
CA LEU A 74 6.32 -2.00 -3.36
C LEU A 74 7.73 -2.58 -3.30
N THR A 75 8.36 -2.73 -4.48
CA THR A 75 9.75 -3.19 -4.55
C THR A 75 10.70 -2.01 -4.27
N PRO A 76 11.76 -2.19 -3.45
CA PRO A 76 12.76 -1.15 -3.26
C PRO A 76 13.41 -0.79 -4.59
N SER A 77 13.48 0.49 -4.91
CA SER A 77 14.23 0.97 -6.08
C SER A 77 15.73 0.80 -5.78
N VAL A 78 16.36 -0.18 -6.43
CA VAL A 78 17.81 -0.31 -6.39
C VAL A 78 18.40 0.59 -7.48
N LYS A 79 18.74 1.82 -7.11
CA LYS A 79 19.45 2.73 -8.00
C LYS A 79 20.90 2.26 -8.13
N ALA A 80 21.32 1.95 -9.35
CA ALA A 80 22.73 1.63 -9.63
C ALA A 80 23.60 2.85 -9.27
N GLU A 81 24.59 2.64 -8.39
CA GLU A 81 25.60 3.65 -8.07
C GLU A 81 26.30 4.11 -9.35
N GLN A 82 26.00 5.32 -9.77
CA GLN A 82 26.77 6.00 -10.79
C GLN A 82 27.98 6.64 -10.11
N VAL A 83 29.15 6.07 -10.33
CA VAL A 83 30.44 6.60 -9.87
C VAL A 83 30.66 7.94 -10.57
N THR A 84 30.51 9.04 -9.86
CA THR A 84 30.82 10.37 -10.34
C THR A 84 32.32 10.61 -10.23
N PRO A 85 33.03 11.06 -11.30
CA PRO A 85 34.42 11.45 -11.18
C PRO A 85 34.54 12.75 -10.40
N THR A 86 35.38 12.75 -9.39
CA THR A 86 35.80 13.91 -8.59
C THR A 86 36.33 15.05 -9.47
N PRO A 87 35.78 16.27 -9.40
CA PRO A 87 36.45 17.45 -9.98
C PRO A 87 37.53 17.96 -9.04
N GLU A 88 38.74 18.09 -9.56
CA GLU A 88 39.83 18.83 -8.91
C GLU A 88 39.45 20.29 -8.64
N ALA A 89 39.66 20.70 -7.41
CA ALA A 89 39.43 22.05 -6.97
C ALA A 89 40.42 23.01 -7.60
N THR A 90 39.91 24.01 -8.34
CA THR A 90 40.66 25.20 -8.74
C THR A 90 40.18 26.39 -7.90
N GLU A 91 41.09 26.94 -7.11
CA GLU A 91 40.87 28.18 -6.33
C GLU A 91 40.70 29.38 -7.26
N GLN A 92 39.50 29.98 -7.29
CA GLN A 92 39.33 31.36 -7.75
C GLN A 92 38.15 32.09 -7.10
N GLU A 93 38.49 33.18 -6.42
CA GLU A 93 37.75 34.40 -6.09
C GLU A 93 36.54 34.36 -5.13
N LYS A 94 36.78 34.85 -3.93
CA LYS A 94 35.91 34.98 -2.76
C LYS A 94 34.86 36.11 -2.75
N THR A 95 34.38 36.65 -3.88
CA THR A 95 33.43 37.78 -3.81
C THR A 95 32.12 37.60 -4.60
N SER A 96 31.97 36.55 -5.37
CA SER A 96 30.70 36.18 -6.01
C SER A 96 30.12 34.86 -5.46
N ALA A 97 30.76 34.29 -4.45
CA ALA A 97 30.46 32.95 -3.94
C ALA A 97 29.07 32.81 -3.28
N SER A 98 28.55 33.85 -2.62
CA SER A 98 27.28 33.74 -1.90
C SER A 98 26.05 33.68 -2.81
N THR A 99 26.12 34.34 -3.96
CA THR A 99 25.00 34.31 -4.93
C THR A 99 25.10 33.11 -5.87
N ALA A 100 26.32 32.68 -6.21
CA ALA A 100 26.52 31.51 -7.07
C ALA A 100 26.11 30.21 -6.39
N TRP A 101 26.52 29.98 -5.14
CA TRP A 101 26.14 28.74 -4.43
C TRP A 101 24.65 28.71 -4.07
N GLN A 102 23.97 29.85 -3.86
CA GLN A 102 22.52 29.90 -3.68
C GLN A 102 21.80 29.53 -4.97
N ASN A 103 22.27 29.98 -6.12
CA ASN A 103 21.70 29.58 -7.40
C ASN A 103 21.99 28.12 -7.69
N ASP A 104 23.21 27.65 -7.45
CA ASP A 104 23.57 26.23 -7.63
C ASP A 104 22.74 25.32 -6.72
N LEU A 105 22.42 25.73 -5.48
CA LEU A 105 21.58 25.00 -4.56
C LEU A 105 20.12 24.99 -5.02
N SER A 106 19.61 26.14 -5.45
CA SER A 106 18.23 26.26 -5.98
C SER A 106 18.05 25.46 -7.25
N ASP A 107 19.03 25.50 -8.17
CA ASP A 107 19.01 24.74 -9.40
C ASP A 107 19.11 23.23 -9.11
N GLY A 108 19.93 22.82 -8.14
CA GLY A 108 20.06 21.46 -7.68
C GLY A 108 18.75 20.92 -7.07
N MET A 109 18.09 21.69 -6.20
CA MET A 109 16.80 21.31 -5.63
C MET A 109 15.72 21.18 -6.70
N SER A 110 15.66 22.13 -7.64
CA SER A 110 14.70 22.10 -8.73
C SER A 110 14.90 20.88 -9.63
N GLN A 111 16.14 20.52 -9.90
CA GLN A 111 16.49 19.35 -10.70
C GLN A 111 16.09 18.02 -9.99
N ILE A 112 16.34 17.92 -8.69
CA ILE A 112 15.95 16.75 -7.89
C ILE A 112 14.43 16.62 -7.85
N ALA A 113 13.73 17.71 -7.71
CA ALA A 113 12.27 17.73 -7.59
C ALA A 113 11.54 17.60 -8.93
N GLU A 114 12.19 17.75 -10.09
CA GLU A 114 11.55 17.80 -11.42
C GLU A 114 10.70 16.56 -11.71
N GLU A 115 11.23 15.38 -11.50
CA GLU A 115 10.50 14.14 -11.75
C GLU A 115 9.43 13.86 -10.68
N PRO A 116 9.71 13.95 -9.36
CA PRO A 116 8.68 13.79 -8.34
C PRO A 116 7.53 14.79 -8.42
N ARG A 117 7.77 16.05 -8.83
CA ARG A 117 6.69 17.03 -9.03
C ARG A 117 5.67 16.61 -10.08
N ARG A 118 6.09 15.87 -11.10
CA ARG A 118 5.14 15.33 -12.09
C ARG A 118 4.25 14.24 -11.53
N ALA A 119 4.64 13.62 -10.43
CA ALA A 119 3.81 12.63 -9.73
C ALA A 119 2.78 13.27 -8.79
N LEU A 120 2.86 14.58 -8.53
CA LEU A 120 1.87 15.30 -7.72
C LEU A 120 0.53 15.37 -8.45
N VAL A 121 -0.54 15.27 -7.69
CA VAL A 121 -1.92 15.37 -8.18
C VAL A 121 -2.75 16.20 -7.21
N ARG A 122 -3.79 16.83 -7.73
CA ARG A 122 -4.83 17.47 -6.92
C ARG A 122 -6.04 16.54 -6.88
N ILE A 123 -6.63 16.40 -5.72
CA ILE A 123 -7.78 15.55 -5.49
C ILE A 123 -8.90 16.43 -4.95
N SER A 124 -9.99 16.53 -5.72
CA SER A 124 -11.22 17.17 -5.28
C SER A 124 -12.19 16.08 -4.84
N ALA A 125 -12.75 16.22 -3.65
CA ALA A 125 -13.66 15.24 -3.09
C ALA A 125 -15.06 15.84 -2.93
N ALA A 126 -16.09 15.04 -3.23
CA ALA A 126 -17.47 15.42 -3.08
C ALA A 126 -18.27 14.27 -2.45
N GLY A 127 -19.32 14.60 -1.73
CA GLY A 127 -20.30 13.66 -1.19
C GLY A 127 -21.71 13.99 -1.64
N GLU A 128 -22.62 13.02 -1.52
CA GLU A 128 -24.05 13.27 -1.76
C GLU A 128 -24.63 14.06 -0.59
N ASP A 129 -25.24 15.21 -0.89
CA ASP A 129 -26.05 15.90 0.10
C ASP A 129 -27.32 15.06 0.38
N SER A 130 -27.55 14.75 1.66
CA SER A 130 -28.71 13.98 2.08
C SER A 130 -30.03 14.74 2.00
N ASP A 131 -30.01 16.00 1.58
CA ASP A 131 -31.24 16.81 1.40
C ASP A 131 -31.91 16.44 0.07
N LEU A 132 -33.00 15.67 0.14
CA LEU A 132 -33.78 15.12 -0.97
C LEU A 132 -34.40 16.16 -1.94
N LEU A 133 -34.05 17.43 -1.80
CA LEU A 133 -34.65 18.53 -2.58
C LEU A 133 -33.66 19.33 -3.40
N ASP A 134 -32.36 19.09 -3.24
CA ASP A 134 -31.33 19.80 -3.97
C ASP A 134 -30.26 18.79 -4.46
N ASP A 135 -30.03 18.75 -5.76
CA ASP A 135 -28.95 17.96 -6.40
C ASP A 135 -27.56 18.61 -6.16
N SER A 136 -27.37 19.24 -4.99
CA SER A 136 -26.11 19.84 -4.61
C SER A 136 -25.16 18.79 -4.03
N PHE A 137 -23.90 18.80 -4.49
CA PHE A 137 -22.84 18.00 -3.90
C PHE A 137 -22.17 18.84 -2.80
N LEU A 138 -21.88 18.18 -1.67
CA LEU A 138 -20.99 18.78 -0.67
C LEU A 138 -19.56 18.65 -1.18
N GLU A 139 -18.90 19.79 -1.39
CA GLU A 139 -17.46 19.82 -1.70
C GLU A 139 -16.68 19.78 -0.38
N TYR A 140 -15.77 18.80 -0.27
CA TYR A 140 -14.89 18.65 0.89
C TYR A 140 -13.55 19.35 0.72
N GLY A 141 -13.39 20.17 -0.32
CA GLY A 141 -12.17 20.87 -0.65
C GLY A 141 -11.26 20.07 -1.57
N ASP A 142 -10.13 20.70 -1.87
CA ASP A 142 -9.07 20.13 -2.68
C ASP A 142 -7.88 19.75 -1.80
N GLU A 143 -7.40 18.54 -1.95
CA GLU A 143 -6.23 18.03 -1.25
C GLU A 143 -5.12 17.69 -2.24
N GLU A 144 -3.91 17.73 -1.77
CA GLU A 144 -2.77 17.29 -2.56
C GLU A 144 -2.45 15.83 -2.29
N GLY A 145 -2.18 15.12 -3.36
CA GLY A 145 -1.73 13.74 -3.31
C GLY A 145 -0.58 13.52 -4.27
N PHE A 146 -0.07 12.31 -4.29
CA PHE A 146 0.96 11.92 -5.25
C PHE A 146 0.81 10.47 -5.69
N VAL A 147 1.23 10.20 -6.92
CA VAL A 147 1.30 8.84 -7.46
C VAL A 147 2.48 8.14 -6.80
N PHE A 148 2.21 7.24 -5.84
CA PHE A 148 3.26 6.46 -5.17
C PHE A 148 3.55 5.14 -5.87
N LEU A 149 2.61 4.67 -6.71
CA LEU A 149 2.76 3.44 -7.47
C LEU A 149 2.05 3.54 -8.81
N LYS A 150 2.72 3.02 -9.82
CA LYS A 150 2.20 2.82 -11.18
C LYS A 150 2.48 1.40 -11.60
N ASN A 151 1.45 0.64 -11.94
CA ASN A 151 1.58 -0.70 -12.50
C ASN A 151 1.10 -0.73 -13.97
N SER A 152 0.87 -1.91 -14.53
CA SER A 152 0.40 -2.07 -15.91
C SER A 152 -1.07 -1.68 -16.13
N GLU A 153 -1.84 -1.39 -15.08
CA GLU A 153 -3.29 -1.22 -15.14
C GLU A 153 -3.76 0.14 -14.64
N ALA A 154 -3.01 0.75 -13.72
CA ALA A 154 -3.50 1.94 -13.01
C ALA A 154 -2.38 2.75 -12.34
N PHE A 155 -2.71 3.98 -12.03
CA PHE A 155 -2.04 4.78 -11.02
C PHE A 155 -2.67 4.53 -9.65
N TYR A 156 -1.82 4.50 -8.60
CA TYR A 156 -2.24 4.51 -7.20
C TYR A 156 -1.71 5.76 -6.54
N ILE A 157 -2.63 6.52 -5.99
CA ILE A 157 -2.42 7.85 -5.47
C ILE A 157 -2.62 7.80 -3.97
N LEU A 158 -1.73 8.42 -3.22
CA LEU A 158 -1.84 8.61 -1.79
C LEU A 158 -2.12 10.08 -1.49
N THR A 159 -3.06 10.34 -0.61
CA THR A 159 -3.34 11.65 -0.03
C THR A 159 -3.62 11.52 1.46
N VAL A 160 -3.52 12.63 2.17
CA VAL A 160 -3.85 12.76 3.58
C VAL A 160 -4.94 13.81 3.71
N SER A 161 -6.04 13.47 4.36
CA SER A 161 -7.11 14.41 4.64
C SER A 161 -7.95 13.99 5.83
N ASP A 162 -8.32 14.94 6.65
CA ASP A 162 -9.34 14.78 7.69
C ASP A 162 -10.74 15.16 7.18
N GLN A 163 -10.81 15.90 6.08
CA GLN A 163 -12.08 16.43 5.55
C GLN A 163 -12.77 15.47 4.59
N MET A 164 -12.03 14.61 3.89
CA MET A 164 -12.56 13.69 2.87
C MET A 164 -13.18 12.39 3.42
N GLN A 165 -13.38 12.30 4.74
CA GLN A 165 -13.78 11.03 5.38
C GLN A 165 -15.16 10.53 4.91
N GLU A 166 -16.07 11.42 4.58
CA GLU A 166 -17.45 11.12 4.13
C GLU A 166 -17.61 11.25 2.61
N ALA A 167 -16.53 11.51 1.87
CA ALA A 167 -16.57 11.64 0.43
C ALA A 167 -16.84 10.30 -0.26
N ASP A 168 -17.67 10.34 -1.30
CA ASP A 168 -18.01 9.18 -2.14
C ASP A 168 -17.46 9.31 -3.56
N LYS A 169 -17.14 10.53 -3.99
CA LYS A 169 -16.63 10.85 -5.31
C LYS A 169 -15.29 11.55 -5.19
N PHE A 170 -14.33 11.11 -6.01
CA PHE A 170 -13.00 11.67 -6.06
C PHE A 170 -12.67 12.03 -7.50
N THR A 171 -12.30 13.27 -7.73
CA THR A 171 -11.80 13.75 -9.02
C THR A 171 -10.32 14.02 -8.89
N VAL A 172 -9.51 13.44 -9.77
CA VAL A 172 -8.06 13.56 -9.78
C VAL A 172 -7.64 14.45 -10.94
N THR A 173 -6.88 15.49 -10.64
CA THR A 173 -6.22 16.35 -11.63
C THR A 173 -4.72 16.09 -11.58
N PHE A 174 -4.19 15.55 -12.69
CA PHE A 174 -2.76 15.29 -12.85
C PHE A 174 -1.97 16.56 -13.16
N SER A 175 -0.65 16.51 -12.98
CA SER A 175 0.26 17.62 -13.25
C SER A 175 0.29 18.08 -14.70
N ASP A 176 -0.14 17.27 -15.66
CA ASP A 176 -0.30 17.61 -17.08
C ASP A 176 -1.64 18.30 -17.40
N GLY A 177 -2.51 18.44 -16.38
CA GLY A 177 -3.83 19.05 -16.50
C GLY A 177 -4.96 18.05 -16.85
N THR A 178 -4.65 16.77 -16.99
CA THR A 178 -5.68 15.74 -17.23
C THR A 178 -6.55 15.57 -15.98
N VAL A 179 -7.86 15.60 -16.16
CA VAL A 179 -8.86 15.43 -15.10
C VAL A 179 -9.63 14.14 -15.31
N THR A 180 -9.77 13.32 -14.27
CA THR A 180 -10.46 12.04 -14.33
C THR A 180 -11.05 11.63 -12.98
N ASP A 181 -11.97 10.67 -13.00
CA ASP A 181 -12.53 10.11 -11.78
C ASP A 181 -11.55 9.12 -11.13
N GLY A 182 -11.42 9.23 -9.82
CA GLY A 182 -10.66 8.32 -8.98
C GLY A 182 -11.56 7.31 -8.26
N ILE A 183 -11.07 6.11 -8.06
CA ILE A 183 -11.75 5.03 -7.34
C ILE A 183 -11.07 4.87 -5.98
N LEU A 184 -11.80 5.06 -4.89
CA LEU A 184 -11.27 4.80 -3.56
C LEU A 184 -10.95 3.31 -3.40
N CYS A 185 -9.68 2.97 -3.19
CA CYS A 185 -9.28 1.61 -2.82
C CYS A 185 -9.54 1.36 -1.34
N LYS A 186 -9.00 2.23 -0.51
CA LYS A 186 -9.12 2.15 0.95
C LYS A 186 -8.85 3.50 1.59
N LYS A 187 -9.48 3.73 2.76
CA LYS A 187 -9.15 4.82 3.67
C LYS A 187 -8.82 4.27 5.05
N ASP A 188 -7.83 4.86 5.71
CA ASP A 188 -7.53 4.62 7.11
C ASP A 188 -7.88 5.88 7.92
N LEU A 189 -8.99 5.80 8.64
CA LEU A 189 -9.51 6.93 9.44
C LEU A 189 -8.63 7.29 10.65
N ARG A 190 -7.67 6.43 11.02
CA ARG A 190 -6.75 6.68 12.14
C ARG A 190 -5.59 7.59 11.74
N THR A 191 -5.12 7.41 10.52
CA THR A 191 -4.00 8.16 9.96
C THR A 191 -4.44 9.28 9.01
N GLY A 192 -5.70 9.27 8.57
CA GLY A 192 -6.18 10.19 7.53
C GLY A 192 -5.66 9.84 6.13
N PHE A 193 -5.08 8.66 5.91
CA PHE A 193 -4.59 8.23 4.60
C PHE A 193 -5.70 7.69 3.72
N PHE A 194 -5.69 8.12 2.45
CA PHE A 194 -6.57 7.65 1.39
C PHE A 194 -5.74 7.13 0.24
N VAL A 195 -6.04 5.91 -0.23
CA VAL A 195 -5.47 5.38 -1.46
C VAL A 195 -6.54 5.36 -2.54
N ILE A 196 -6.29 6.11 -3.61
CA ILE A 196 -7.18 6.28 -4.76
C ILE A 196 -6.53 5.65 -5.98
N LYS A 197 -7.29 4.84 -6.72
CA LYS A 197 -6.86 4.20 -7.96
C LYS A 197 -7.45 4.95 -9.15
N VAL A 198 -6.62 5.25 -10.15
CA VAL A 198 -7.05 5.73 -11.45
C VAL A 198 -6.69 4.68 -12.50
N PRO A 199 -7.66 3.94 -13.07
CA PRO A 199 -7.41 2.95 -14.10
C PRO A 199 -6.88 3.59 -15.38
N PHE A 200 -5.99 2.92 -16.10
CA PHE A 200 -5.46 3.39 -17.37
C PHE A 200 -6.53 3.49 -18.48
N THR A 201 -7.66 2.80 -18.30
CA THR A 201 -8.82 2.96 -19.18
C THR A 201 -9.50 4.32 -19.08
N SER A 202 -9.22 5.08 -18.02
CA SER A 202 -9.80 6.41 -17.74
C SER A 202 -8.89 7.56 -18.17
N VAL A 203 -7.67 7.29 -18.61
CA VAL A 203 -6.67 8.29 -19.03
C VAL A 203 -6.05 7.90 -20.36
N ASP A 204 -5.60 8.89 -21.12
CA ASP A 204 -4.96 8.65 -22.42
C ASP A 204 -3.52 8.10 -22.27
N GLU A 205 -2.96 7.58 -23.36
CA GLU A 205 -1.59 7.03 -23.39
C GLU A 205 -0.54 8.11 -23.08
N GLU A 206 -0.79 9.35 -23.48
CA GLU A 206 0.14 10.47 -23.26
C GLU A 206 0.28 10.77 -21.77
N THR A 207 -0.81 10.85 -21.04
CA THR A 207 -0.82 11.01 -19.56
C THR A 207 -0.17 9.81 -18.90
N GLN A 208 -0.49 8.58 -19.38
CA GLN A 208 0.14 7.38 -18.84
C GLN A 208 1.67 7.41 -18.97
N GLU A 209 2.22 7.90 -20.07
CA GLU A 209 3.67 7.99 -20.26
C GLU A 209 4.31 9.13 -19.47
N LYS A 210 3.64 10.28 -19.38
CA LYS A 210 4.17 11.50 -18.75
C LYS A 210 4.21 11.47 -17.23
N ILE A 211 3.20 10.82 -16.62
CA ILE A 211 3.07 10.80 -15.15
C ILE A 211 3.90 9.66 -14.58
N PRO A 212 4.97 9.95 -13.83
CA PRO A 212 5.75 8.95 -13.12
C PRO A 212 5.08 8.55 -11.81
N ALA A 213 5.58 7.50 -11.18
CA ALA A 213 5.41 7.29 -9.75
C ALA A 213 6.61 7.88 -9.00
N ALA A 214 6.37 8.60 -7.92
CA ALA A 214 7.43 9.07 -7.05
C ALA A 214 7.96 7.88 -6.21
N PRO A 215 9.24 7.53 -6.30
CA PRO A 215 9.79 6.38 -5.62
C PRO A 215 9.81 6.62 -4.11
N LEU A 216 9.35 5.64 -3.33
CA LEU A 216 9.42 5.69 -1.87
C LEU A 216 10.79 5.19 -1.40
N VAL A 217 11.35 5.83 -0.38
CA VAL A 217 12.57 5.37 0.29
C VAL A 217 12.46 3.89 0.68
N ALA A 218 13.53 3.14 0.47
CA ALA A 218 13.53 1.70 0.71
C ALA A 218 13.65 1.34 2.20
N ALA A 219 14.37 2.14 2.96
CA ALA A 219 14.68 1.91 4.37
C ALA A 219 14.54 3.19 5.20
N ASP A 220 14.30 2.99 6.48
CA ASP A 220 14.26 4.04 7.49
C ASP A 220 15.70 4.36 7.93
N ASP A 221 16.40 5.14 7.11
CA ASP A 221 17.80 5.53 7.35
C ASP A 221 18.03 7.05 7.34
N MET A 222 16.94 7.85 7.30
CA MET A 222 17.01 9.29 7.35
C MET A 222 17.64 9.77 8.67
N LYS A 223 18.57 10.73 8.55
CA LYS A 223 19.34 11.21 9.69
C LYS A 223 19.13 12.71 9.93
N GLN A 224 19.32 13.09 11.18
CA GLN A 224 19.39 14.49 11.54
C GLN A 224 20.48 15.20 10.72
N THR A 225 20.19 16.42 10.29
CA THR A 225 21.02 17.29 9.43
C THR A 225 21.06 16.93 7.94
N GLU A 226 20.37 15.87 7.50
CA GLU A 226 20.21 15.61 6.08
C GLU A 226 19.34 16.66 5.41
N SER A 227 19.73 17.04 4.18
CA SER A 227 18.97 17.98 3.37
C SER A 227 17.75 17.30 2.77
N VAL A 228 16.63 17.99 2.82
CA VAL A 228 15.33 17.53 2.31
C VAL A 228 14.63 18.63 1.53
N ILE A 229 13.77 18.23 0.61
CA ILE A 229 12.97 19.12 -0.22
C ILE A 229 11.51 18.79 0.00
N ALA A 230 10.72 19.76 0.45
CA ALA A 230 9.28 19.64 0.53
C ALA A 230 8.67 20.13 -0.78
N ILE A 231 7.82 19.33 -1.41
CA ILE A 231 7.08 19.67 -2.62
C ILE A 231 5.60 19.34 -2.45
N GLY A 232 4.79 20.10 -3.17
CA GLY A 232 3.36 19.98 -3.08
C GLY A 232 2.74 21.32 -2.70
N SER A 233 2.04 21.38 -1.57
CA SER A 233 1.52 22.60 -0.97
C SER A 233 2.07 22.88 0.44
N PRO A 234 3.36 22.67 0.73
CA PRO A 234 3.88 22.85 2.09
C PRO A 234 3.68 24.24 2.66
N SER A 235 3.59 25.27 1.81
CA SER A 235 3.29 26.65 2.21
C SER A 235 1.80 27.00 2.19
N GLY A 236 0.92 26.07 1.83
CA GLY A 236 -0.50 26.29 1.57
C GLY A 236 -0.82 26.61 0.11
N ASP A 237 0.18 26.98 -0.69
CA ASP A 237 0.01 27.22 -2.13
C ASP A 237 0.41 25.95 -2.90
N TYR A 238 -0.42 25.54 -3.87
CA TYR A 238 -0.12 24.41 -4.75
C TYR A 238 1.16 24.61 -5.57
N ASP A 239 1.82 23.48 -5.87
CA ASP A 239 3.05 23.44 -6.65
C ASP A 239 4.19 24.25 -6.02
N SER A 240 4.22 24.35 -4.70
CA SER A 240 5.29 25.03 -3.97
C SER A 240 6.46 24.06 -3.69
N LEU A 241 7.67 24.63 -3.57
CA LEU A 241 8.89 23.90 -3.28
C LEU A 241 9.66 24.63 -2.18
N MET A 242 10.04 23.89 -1.14
CA MET A 242 10.84 24.41 -0.03
C MET A 242 12.02 23.47 0.23
N GLY A 243 13.16 24.04 0.54
CA GLY A 243 14.36 23.29 0.94
C GLY A 243 14.69 23.52 2.40
N GLY A 244 15.11 22.47 3.07
CA GLY A 244 15.49 22.52 4.48
C GLY A 244 16.31 21.32 4.91
N THR A 245 16.41 21.13 6.22
CA THR A 245 17.13 20.02 6.84
C THR A 245 16.29 19.33 7.89
N ILE A 246 16.55 18.03 8.10
CA ILE A 246 15.94 17.26 9.19
C ILE A 246 16.56 17.71 10.51
N THR A 247 15.72 18.18 11.42
CA THR A 247 16.13 18.59 12.76
C THR A 247 15.93 17.49 13.80
N SER A 248 14.97 16.58 13.57
CA SER A 248 14.70 15.43 14.42
C SER A 248 14.11 14.26 13.65
N VAL A 249 14.52 13.05 14.05
CA VAL A 249 14.01 11.76 13.56
C VAL A 249 13.38 10.94 14.70
N THR A 250 13.19 11.54 15.88
CA THR A 250 12.71 10.84 17.09
C THR A 250 11.22 11.05 17.34
N GLY A 251 10.54 11.84 16.50
CA GLY A 251 9.10 12.00 16.56
C GLY A 251 8.38 10.71 16.21
N THR A 252 7.16 10.55 16.71
CA THR A 252 6.28 9.43 16.33
C THR A 252 4.85 9.92 16.15
N LEU A 253 4.20 9.44 15.09
CA LEU A 253 2.76 9.49 14.95
C LEU A 253 2.17 8.28 15.66
N LYS A 254 1.41 8.52 16.71
CA LYS A 254 0.75 7.46 17.49
C LYS A 254 -0.69 7.35 17.03
N VAL A 255 -1.03 6.21 16.49
CA VAL A 255 -2.40 5.81 16.18
C VAL A 255 -2.77 4.60 17.04
N ALA A 256 -4.06 4.25 17.08
CA ALA A 256 -4.46 3.05 17.80
C ALA A 256 -3.69 1.84 17.24
N ASP A 257 -2.96 1.14 18.10
CA ASP A 257 -2.20 -0.09 17.85
C ASP A 257 -0.89 0.04 17.04
N GLU A 258 -0.52 1.24 16.54
CA GLU A 258 0.71 1.44 15.76
C GLU A 258 1.39 2.78 16.06
N GLU A 259 2.70 2.82 15.85
CA GLU A 259 3.51 4.03 15.91
C GLU A 259 4.31 4.12 14.61
N TYR A 260 4.24 5.27 13.92
CA TYR A 260 5.03 5.55 12.73
C TYR A 260 6.07 6.62 13.05
N GLY A 261 7.29 6.46 12.53
CA GLY A 261 8.34 7.46 12.64
C GLY A 261 7.93 8.78 11.99
N MET A 262 8.37 9.88 12.59
CA MET A 262 8.06 11.22 12.12
C MET A 262 9.34 12.04 12.03
N LEU A 263 9.59 12.58 10.84
CA LEU A 263 10.64 13.53 10.55
C LEU A 263 10.16 14.93 10.92
N THR A 264 11.02 15.70 11.60
CA THR A 264 10.80 17.13 11.84
C THR A 264 11.89 17.91 11.09
N THR A 265 11.51 18.98 10.41
CA THR A 265 12.43 19.81 9.62
C THR A 265 12.65 21.18 10.27
N ASP A 266 13.49 22.01 9.67
CA ASP A 266 13.65 23.44 9.99
C ASP A 266 12.76 24.34 9.12
N MET A 267 11.94 23.76 8.24
CA MET A 267 11.04 24.50 7.37
C MET A 267 9.76 24.88 8.12
N VAL A 268 9.26 26.08 7.85
CA VAL A 268 7.97 26.56 8.36
C VAL A 268 6.97 26.55 7.23
N GLY A 269 5.90 25.78 7.38
CA GLY A 269 4.85 25.61 6.40
C GLY A 269 3.52 26.25 6.81
N SER A 270 2.45 25.89 6.12
CA SER A 270 1.07 26.24 6.43
C SER A 270 0.42 25.14 7.28
N GLU A 271 -0.57 25.50 8.10
CA GLU A 271 -1.42 24.52 8.81
C GLU A 271 -2.22 23.65 7.83
N GLU A 272 -2.59 24.22 6.69
CA GLU A 272 -3.28 23.52 5.60
C GLU A 272 -2.29 22.93 4.57
N GLY A 273 -0.99 22.98 4.87
CA GLY A 273 0.05 22.54 3.94
C GLY A 273 0.11 21.02 3.85
N GLY A 274 0.21 20.52 2.62
CA GLY A 274 0.33 19.09 2.30
C GLY A 274 1.49 18.79 1.36
N GLY A 275 1.62 17.53 0.96
CA GLY A 275 2.62 17.10 -0.02
C GLY A 275 3.60 16.07 0.52
N ILE A 276 4.81 16.04 -0.05
CA ILE A 276 5.82 15.04 0.24
C ILE A 276 7.18 15.67 0.54
N LEU A 277 7.97 14.96 1.32
CA LEU A 277 9.34 15.30 1.67
C LEU A 277 10.29 14.37 0.89
N LEU A 278 11.13 14.96 0.06
CA LEU A 278 12.12 14.22 -0.75
C LEU A 278 13.49 14.23 -0.07
N ASN A 279 14.22 13.13 -0.23
CA ASN A 279 15.65 13.09 0.08
C ASN A 279 16.49 13.67 -1.08
N SER A 280 17.81 13.73 -0.90
CA SER A 280 18.76 14.24 -1.91
C SER A 280 18.80 13.41 -3.21
N SER A 281 18.20 12.21 -3.22
CA SER A 281 18.09 11.35 -4.40
C SER A 281 16.75 11.51 -5.15
N GLY A 282 15.84 12.34 -4.65
CA GLY A 282 14.49 12.52 -5.20
C GLY A 282 13.51 11.41 -4.82
N GLU A 283 13.83 10.61 -3.80
CA GLU A 283 12.93 9.60 -3.26
C GLU A 283 12.09 10.20 -2.14
N VAL A 284 10.85 9.75 -2.03
CA VAL A 284 9.91 10.23 -1.00
C VAL A 284 10.30 9.63 0.35
N ALA A 285 10.88 10.44 1.22
CA ALA A 285 11.28 10.10 2.57
C ALA A 285 10.12 10.20 3.55
N GLY A 286 9.18 11.13 3.33
CA GLY A 286 8.05 11.34 4.20
C GLY A 286 6.85 11.95 3.51
N ILE A 287 5.69 11.79 4.14
CA ILE A 287 4.43 12.42 3.74
C ILE A 287 4.18 13.54 4.73
N ILE A 288 4.03 14.77 4.23
CA ILE A 288 3.77 15.95 5.08
C ILE A 288 2.44 15.71 5.80
N TRP A 289 2.50 15.84 7.12
CA TRP A 289 1.38 15.57 7.98
C TRP A 289 1.29 16.64 9.06
N ASN A 290 0.45 17.63 8.82
CA ASN A 290 0.20 18.72 9.73
C ASN A 290 -1.14 18.48 10.43
N GLN A 291 -1.16 18.51 11.75
CA GLN A 291 -2.40 18.48 12.53
C GLN A 291 -2.55 19.78 13.32
N GLU A 292 -3.78 20.23 13.50
CA GLU A 292 -4.17 21.45 14.21
C GLU A 292 -3.61 21.57 15.64
N GLU A 293 -3.21 20.47 16.27
CA GLU A 293 -2.67 20.48 17.64
C GLU A 293 -1.22 20.98 17.74
N ASP A 294 -0.50 21.03 16.62
CA ASP A 294 0.87 21.50 16.60
C ASP A 294 0.96 23.03 16.52
N ARG A 295 1.23 23.65 17.65
CA ARG A 295 1.41 25.10 17.81
C ARG A 295 2.65 25.67 17.07
N THR A 296 3.37 24.83 16.37
CA THR A 296 4.56 25.21 15.60
C THR A 296 4.29 24.87 14.14
N ASN A 297 4.19 25.82 13.27
CA ASN A 297 4.03 25.60 11.82
C ASN A 297 5.30 24.99 11.18
N VAL A 298 6.00 24.12 11.91
CA VAL A 298 7.17 23.42 11.42
C VAL A 298 6.71 22.21 10.61
N ILE A 299 7.23 22.07 9.39
CA ILE A 299 6.90 20.94 8.54
C ILE A 299 7.37 19.65 9.19
N ARG A 300 6.42 18.74 9.39
CA ARG A 300 6.64 17.37 9.83
C ARG A 300 6.15 16.41 8.77
N ALA A 301 6.76 15.24 8.71
CA ALA A 301 6.40 14.22 7.74
C ALA A 301 6.46 12.82 8.38
N VAL A 302 5.47 12.00 8.08
CA VAL A 302 5.46 10.59 8.47
C VAL A 302 6.38 9.82 7.53
N GLU A 303 7.29 9.02 8.07
CA GLU A 303 8.28 8.26 7.31
C GLU A 303 7.63 7.22 6.40
N THR A 304 7.95 7.27 5.11
CA THR A 304 7.34 6.37 4.11
C THR A 304 7.82 4.95 4.21
N ALA A 305 9.05 4.71 4.69
CA ALA A 305 9.61 3.36 4.81
C ALA A 305 8.75 2.46 5.69
N GLN A 306 8.23 2.99 6.80
CA GLN A 306 7.38 2.28 7.75
C GLN A 306 5.93 2.12 7.25
N LEU A 307 5.48 2.99 6.35
CA LEU A 307 4.13 2.96 5.79
C LEU A 307 3.94 1.92 4.68
N ARG A 308 5.01 1.34 4.12
CA ARG A 308 4.93 0.43 2.97
C ARG A 308 3.92 -0.71 3.15
N PRO A 309 3.91 -1.47 4.27
CA PRO A 309 2.94 -2.56 4.44
C PRO A 309 1.49 -2.06 4.46
N LEU A 310 1.25 -0.90 5.09
CA LEU A 310 -0.07 -0.26 5.11
C LEU A 310 -0.49 0.15 3.69
N LEU A 311 0.39 0.81 2.94
CA LEU A 311 0.11 1.26 1.58
C LEU A 311 -0.14 0.09 0.62
N GLU A 312 0.59 -1.03 0.76
CA GLU A 312 0.35 -2.25 0.00
C GLU A 312 -1.04 -2.83 0.28
N SER A 313 -1.41 -2.98 1.56
CA SER A 313 -2.74 -3.45 1.96
C SER A 313 -3.85 -2.52 1.46
N MET A 314 -3.66 -1.20 1.59
CA MET A 314 -4.63 -0.21 1.13
C MET A 314 -4.80 -0.25 -0.40
N ALA A 315 -3.71 -0.35 -1.16
CA ALA A 315 -3.74 -0.42 -2.62
C ALA A 315 -4.40 -1.71 -3.13
N ASN A 316 -4.27 -2.81 -2.38
CA ASN A 316 -4.97 -4.06 -2.66
C ASN A 316 -6.43 -4.07 -2.18
N GLY A 317 -6.88 -3.02 -1.48
CA GLY A 317 -8.22 -2.93 -0.91
C GLY A 317 -8.46 -3.92 0.23
N GLU A 318 -7.39 -4.39 0.87
CA GLU A 318 -7.45 -5.31 2.00
C GLU A 318 -7.95 -4.59 3.26
N ASP A 319 -8.57 -5.35 4.16
CA ASP A 319 -9.00 -4.79 5.43
C ASP A 319 -7.79 -4.52 6.33
N ILE A 320 -7.70 -3.29 6.82
CA ILE A 320 -6.67 -2.90 7.78
C ILE A 320 -7.09 -3.50 9.12
N CYS A 321 -6.41 -4.57 9.53
CA CYS A 321 -6.67 -5.22 10.80
C CYS A 321 -6.00 -4.44 11.94
N TYR A 322 -6.76 -4.08 12.94
CA TYR A 322 -6.27 -3.54 14.20
C TYR A 322 -6.90 -4.27 15.38
N ILE A 323 -6.17 -4.31 16.48
CA ILE A 323 -6.64 -4.93 17.71
C ILE A 323 -7.58 -3.91 18.37
N GLY A 324 -8.88 -4.06 18.12
CA GLY A 324 -9.87 -3.27 18.87
C GLY A 324 -9.88 -3.71 20.33
N ILE A 325 -9.47 -2.81 21.23
CA ILE A 325 -9.59 -3.01 22.68
C ILE A 325 -10.87 -2.33 23.13
#